data_e338711f84f322930dd74f2a98d2924d
#
_entry.id   e338711f84f322930dd74f2a98d2924d
#
_cell.length_a   1.000
_cell.length_b   1.000
_cell.length_c   1.000
_cell.angle_alpha   90.00
_cell.angle_beta   90.00
_cell.angle_gamma   90.00
#
_symmetry.space_group_name_H-M   'P 1'
#
loop_
_entity.id
_entity.type
_entity.pdbx_description
1 polymer ?
#
loop_
_entity_poly.entity_id
_entity_poly.type
_entity_poly.pdbx_seq_one_letter_code
_entity_poly.pdbx_strand_id
1 'polypeptide(L)'
;MKSILKLIVAGLIAVAAAGLAFALQNETIIEWWIPVTACALPAIPAGYMLRRPFCDIIVNSNRWLGGAAAAFFIFTLLIGAFYTINYYGADENNPRQLNAKVTEKITSEHYRTRRVSRNRTVRGEKYNTYSVNVTMPDGRSKMLPVSIGQYSRLHAGDNVTLTTCDGLFGVPVIKEKSFKLKHRR
;
A
#
# COMPACT_ATOMS: atom_id res chain seq x y z
N MET A 1 32.76 3.16 -10.75
CA MET A 1 31.63 2.74 -11.62
C MET A 1 30.84 1.56 -11.06
N LYS A 2 31.46 0.43 -10.66
CA LYS A 2 30.72 -0.77 -10.16
C LYS A 2 29.85 -0.52 -8.92
N SER A 3 30.29 0.33 -7.96
CA SER A 3 29.52 0.65 -6.74
C SER A 3 28.30 1.52 -7.03
N ILE A 4 28.42 2.49 -7.93
CA ILE A 4 27.29 3.35 -8.32
C ILE A 4 26.20 2.52 -9.01
N LEU A 5 26.59 1.60 -9.90
CA LEU A 5 25.63 0.70 -10.56
C LEU A 5 24.88 -0.17 -9.54
N LYS A 6 25.58 -0.73 -8.54
CA LYS A 6 24.95 -1.53 -7.47
C LYS A 6 23.96 -0.68 -6.68
N LEU A 7 24.31 0.56 -6.35
CA LEU A 7 23.42 1.49 -5.62
C LEU A 7 22.15 1.82 -6.43
N ILE A 8 22.29 2.08 -7.72
CA ILE A 8 21.14 2.35 -8.60
C ILE A 8 20.22 1.13 -8.67
N VAL A 9 20.78 -0.07 -8.87
CA VAL A 9 19.99 -1.31 -8.95
C VAL A 9 19.28 -1.58 -7.62
N ALA A 10 19.97 -1.46 -6.49
CA ALA A 10 19.36 -1.63 -5.17
C ALA A 10 18.24 -0.60 -4.94
N GLY A 11 18.45 0.66 -5.33
CA GLY A 11 17.45 1.71 -5.24
C GLY A 11 16.20 1.41 -6.07
N LEU A 12 16.37 0.95 -7.30
CA LEU A 12 15.25 0.58 -8.18
C LEU A 12 14.45 -0.60 -7.60
N ILE A 13 15.11 -1.62 -7.07
CA ILE A 13 14.46 -2.76 -6.42
C ILE A 13 13.66 -2.29 -5.19
N ALA A 14 14.25 -1.44 -4.35
CA ALA A 14 13.56 -0.90 -3.18
C ALA A 14 12.33 -0.07 -3.56
N VAL A 15 12.44 0.79 -4.58
CA VAL A 15 11.31 1.60 -5.07
C VAL A 15 10.20 0.70 -5.64
N ALA A 16 10.55 -0.34 -6.40
CA ALA A 16 9.58 -1.29 -6.92
C ALA A 16 8.85 -2.05 -5.79
N ALA A 17 9.59 -2.53 -4.79
CA ALA A 17 9.01 -3.22 -3.63
C ALA A 17 8.09 -2.30 -2.81
N ALA A 18 8.51 -1.05 -2.58
CA ALA A 18 7.69 -0.05 -1.88
C ALA A 18 6.42 0.30 -2.67
N GLY A 19 6.53 0.44 -3.99
CA GLY A 19 5.39 0.70 -4.88
C GLY A 19 4.36 -0.44 -4.85
N LEU A 20 4.82 -1.69 -4.89
CA LEU A 20 3.96 -2.87 -4.75
C LEU A 20 3.30 -2.92 -3.38
N ALA A 21 4.06 -2.69 -2.30
CA ALA A 21 3.51 -2.66 -0.94
C ALA A 21 2.40 -1.61 -0.82
N PHE A 22 2.64 -0.40 -1.31
CA PHE A 22 1.66 0.69 -1.28
C PHE A 22 0.39 0.38 -2.08
N ALA A 23 0.53 -0.20 -3.28
CA ALA A 23 -0.61 -0.59 -4.09
C ALA A 23 -1.46 -1.68 -3.41
N LEU A 24 -0.81 -2.74 -2.90
CA LEU A 24 -1.49 -3.90 -2.33
C LEU A 24 -1.99 -3.67 -0.89
N GLN A 25 -1.40 -2.71 -0.15
CA GLN A 25 -1.90 -2.28 1.15
C GLN A 25 -3.35 -1.80 1.06
N ASN A 26 -3.70 -1.11 -0.03
CA ASN A 26 -5.07 -0.62 -0.23
C ASN A 26 -6.08 -1.74 -0.45
N GLU A 27 -5.65 -2.90 -0.90
CA GLU A 27 -6.49 -4.08 -1.11
C GLU A 27 -6.47 -5.06 0.08
N THR A 28 -5.64 -4.81 1.11
CA THR A 28 -5.48 -5.72 2.26
C THR A 28 -6.13 -5.12 3.51
N ILE A 29 -6.92 -5.93 4.23
CA ILE A 29 -7.63 -5.51 5.44
C ILE A 29 -6.78 -5.85 6.67
N ILE A 30 -5.78 -5.00 6.95
CA ILE A 30 -4.91 -5.14 8.11
C ILE A 30 -4.57 -3.74 8.66
N GLU A 31 -4.37 -3.65 9.96
CA GLU A 31 -3.85 -2.44 10.57
C GLU A 31 -2.39 -2.22 10.14
N TRP A 32 -2.06 -1.04 9.67
CA TRP A 32 -0.77 -0.72 9.03
C TRP A 32 0.45 -1.01 9.90
N TRP A 33 0.32 -0.89 11.22
CA TRP A 33 1.41 -1.10 12.17
C TRP A 33 1.81 -2.59 12.31
N ILE A 34 0.89 -3.54 12.07
CA ILE A 34 1.15 -4.98 12.19
C ILE A 34 2.22 -5.44 11.18
N PRO A 35 2.06 -5.26 9.86
CA PRO A 35 3.10 -5.64 8.89
C PRO A 35 4.38 -4.81 9.07
N VAL A 36 4.26 -3.54 9.49
CA VAL A 36 5.43 -2.70 9.75
C VAL A 36 6.28 -3.28 10.89
N THR A 37 5.67 -3.62 12.03
CA THR A 37 6.40 -4.21 13.16
C THR A 37 6.94 -5.61 12.82
N ALA A 38 6.13 -6.45 12.17
CA ALA A 38 6.53 -7.80 11.75
C ALA A 38 7.75 -7.79 10.81
N CYS A 39 7.84 -6.81 9.89
CA CYS A 39 8.96 -6.68 8.98
C CYS A 39 10.16 -5.94 9.60
N ALA A 40 9.94 -5.01 10.51
CA ALA A 40 11.02 -4.26 11.17
C ALA A 40 11.83 -5.13 12.13
N LEU A 41 11.17 -6.02 12.85
CA LEU A 41 11.84 -6.92 13.81
C LEU A 41 13.00 -7.72 13.19
N PRO A 42 12.85 -8.42 12.05
CA PRO A 42 13.96 -9.12 11.41
C PRO A 42 14.89 -8.19 10.62
N ALA A 43 14.39 -7.04 10.12
CA ALA A 43 15.19 -6.13 9.30
C ALA A 43 16.31 -5.43 10.10
N ILE A 44 16.08 -5.09 11.38
CA ILE A 44 17.05 -4.39 12.22
C ILE A 44 18.29 -5.26 12.47
N PRO A 45 18.20 -6.49 13.00
CA PRO A 45 19.37 -7.34 13.21
C PRO A 45 20.04 -7.73 11.89
N ALA A 46 19.28 -7.99 10.83
CA ALA A 46 19.83 -8.29 9.51
C ALA A 46 20.64 -7.10 8.96
N GLY A 47 20.12 -5.88 9.12
CA GLY A 47 20.84 -4.65 8.75
C GLY A 47 22.15 -4.47 9.52
N TYR A 48 22.15 -4.78 10.81
CA TYR A 48 23.37 -4.77 11.60
C TYR A 48 24.40 -5.80 11.11
N MET A 49 23.98 -7.00 10.73
CA MET A 49 24.86 -8.03 10.16
C MET A 49 25.44 -7.61 8.82
N LEU A 50 24.62 -7.00 7.95
CA LEU A 50 25.00 -6.58 6.59
C LEU A 50 25.61 -5.17 6.51
N ARG A 51 25.93 -4.56 7.63
CA ARG A 51 26.47 -3.17 7.68
C ARG A 51 27.74 -2.98 6.85
N ARG A 52 28.67 -3.97 6.84
CA ARG A 52 29.93 -3.88 6.10
C ARG A 52 29.70 -3.84 4.58
N PRO A 53 29.06 -4.83 3.95
CA PRO A 53 28.83 -4.81 2.51
C PRO A 53 28.02 -3.60 2.05
N PHE A 54 27.10 -3.06 2.89
CA PHE A 54 26.37 -1.85 2.56
C PHE A 54 27.21 -0.58 2.65
N CYS A 55 28.19 -0.49 3.56
CA CYS A 55 29.20 0.58 3.53
C CYS A 55 29.93 0.63 2.20
N ASP A 56 30.30 -0.53 1.65
CA ASP A 56 31.00 -0.60 0.35
C ASP A 56 30.10 -0.17 -0.81
N ILE A 57 28.81 -0.42 -0.71
CA ILE A 57 27.81 -0.02 -1.74
C ILE A 57 27.58 1.49 -1.71
N ILE A 58 27.37 2.06 -0.54
CA ILE A 58 27.09 3.51 -0.38
C ILE A 58 28.33 4.38 -0.33
N VAL A 59 29.52 3.76 -0.46
CA VAL A 59 30.83 4.44 -0.43
C VAL A 59 30.98 5.33 0.82
N ASN A 60 30.60 4.78 1.97
CA ASN A 60 30.65 5.49 3.24
C ASN A 60 31.36 4.61 4.30
N SER A 61 32.29 5.21 5.03
CA SER A 61 33.04 4.53 6.09
C SER A 61 32.27 4.38 7.40
N ASN A 62 31.14 5.08 7.54
CA ASN A 62 30.33 5.06 8.76
C ASN A 62 29.48 3.78 8.82
N ARG A 63 29.90 2.84 9.69
CA ARG A 63 29.24 1.54 9.86
C ARG A 63 27.80 1.63 10.36
N TRP A 64 27.43 2.67 11.10
CA TRP A 64 26.07 2.89 11.54
C TRP A 64 25.17 3.26 10.37
N LEU A 65 25.63 4.14 9.49
CA LEU A 65 24.90 4.52 8.28
C LEU A 65 24.73 3.32 7.34
N GLY A 66 25.78 2.50 7.17
CA GLY A 66 25.69 1.26 6.40
C GLY A 66 24.65 0.28 6.97
N GLY A 67 24.64 0.13 8.29
CA GLY A 67 23.64 -0.70 8.98
C GLY A 67 22.21 -0.20 8.83
N ALA A 68 22.01 1.11 9.00
CA ALA A 68 20.69 1.74 8.82
C ALA A 68 20.17 1.59 7.38
N ALA A 69 21.05 1.84 6.38
CA ALA A 69 20.70 1.66 4.97
C ALA A 69 20.36 0.21 4.63
N ALA A 70 21.11 -0.75 5.17
CA ALA A 70 20.83 -2.17 5.00
C ALA A 70 19.51 -2.58 5.66
N ALA A 71 19.24 -2.12 6.88
CA ALA A 71 17.98 -2.38 7.58
C ALA A 71 16.78 -1.81 6.81
N PHE A 72 16.90 -0.57 6.34
CA PHE A 72 15.85 0.06 5.53
C PHE A 72 15.59 -0.69 4.21
N PHE A 73 16.63 -1.11 3.52
CA PHE A 73 16.52 -1.89 2.29
C PHE A 73 15.82 -3.23 2.53
N ILE A 74 16.27 -3.97 3.56
CA ILE A 74 15.67 -5.26 3.91
C ILE A 74 14.22 -5.08 4.35
N PHE A 75 13.92 -4.08 5.18
CA PHE A 75 12.56 -3.76 5.59
C PHE A 75 11.65 -3.51 4.39
N THR A 76 12.12 -2.72 3.41
CA THR A 76 11.35 -2.41 2.20
C THR A 76 11.07 -3.66 1.36
N LEU A 77 12.05 -4.57 1.26
CA LEU A 77 11.86 -5.86 0.57
C LEU A 77 10.86 -6.75 1.31
N LEU A 78 10.99 -6.86 2.63
CA LEU A 78 10.11 -7.70 3.44
C LEU A 78 8.67 -7.23 3.41
N ILE A 79 8.43 -5.93 3.51
CA ILE A 79 7.06 -5.39 3.47
C ILE A 79 6.44 -5.54 2.07
N GLY A 80 7.23 -5.33 1.01
CA GLY A 80 6.81 -5.61 -0.38
C GLY A 80 6.48 -7.08 -0.60
N ALA A 81 7.33 -7.98 -0.12
CA ALA A 81 7.11 -9.43 -0.18
C ALA A 81 5.88 -9.85 0.63
N PHE A 82 5.69 -9.31 1.84
CA PHE A 82 4.53 -9.60 2.68
C PHE A 82 3.22 -9.33 1.95
N TYR A 83 3.04 -8.11 1.43
CA TYR A 83 1.81 -7.76 0.72
C TYR A 83 1.64 -8.54 -0.58
N THR A 84 2.72 -8.75 -1.33
CA THR A 84 2.68 -9.48 -2.60
C THR A 84 2.30 -10.95 -2.39
N ILE A 85 2.97 -11.63 -1.47
CA ILE A 85 2.71 -13.04 -1.18
C ILE A 85 1.31 -13.22 -0.58
N ASN A 86 0.89 -12.32 0.31
CA ASN A 86 -0.45 -12.38 0.89
C ASN A 86 -1.55 -12.18 -0.17
N TYR A 87 -1.35 -11.26 -1.11
CA TYR A 87 -2.33 -10.95 -2.15
C TYR A 87 -2.44 -12.05 -3.21
N TYR A 88 -1.30 -12.50 -3.76
CA TYR A 88 -1.28 -13.52 -4.82
C TYR A 88 -1.48 -14.94 -4.29
N GLY A 89 -1.16 -15.19 -3.02
CA GLY A 89 -1.42 -16.46 -2.34
C GLY A 89 -2.81 -16.54 -1.70
N ALA A 90 -3.71 -15.58 -1.97
CA ALA A 90 -5.06 -15.62 -1.45
C ALA A 90 -5.89 -16.75 -2.08
N ASP A 91 -6.67 -17.45 -1.23
CA ASP A 91 -7.55 -18.53 -1.68
C ASP A 91 -8.80 -17.96 -2.37
N GLU A 92 -8.78 -17.94 -3.69
CA GLU A 92 -9.88 -17.44 -4.50
C GLU A 92 -11.05 -18.42 -4.58
N ASN A 93 -10.88 -19.68 -4.14
CA ASN A 93 -11.96 -20.70 -4.18
C ASN A 93 -12.95 -20.53 -3.01
N ASN A 94 -12.54 -19.81 -1.95
CA ASN A 94 -13.37 -19.55 -0.76
C ASN A 94 -13.62 -18.05 -0.54
N PRO A 95 -14.32 -17.37 -1.46
CA PRO A 95 -14.62 -15.96 -1.27
C PRO A 95 -15.60 -15.76 -0.12
N ARG A 96 -15.28 -14.86 0.80
CA ARG A 96 -16.17 -14.46 1.88
C ARG A 96 -16.80 -13.11 1.58
N GLN A 97 -18.09 -13.00 1.86
CA GLN A 97 -18.80 -11.73 1.77
C GLN A 97 -18.72 -11.02 3.12
N LEU A 98 -18.09 -9.85 3.15
CA LEU A 98 -17.99 -8.99 4.30
C LEU A 98 -18.94 -7.81 4.13
N ASN A 99 -19.90 -7.68 5.04
CA ASN A 99 -20.80 -6.52 5.06
C ASN A 99 -20.11 -5.38 5.81
N ALA A 100 -19.95 -4.26 5.15
CA ALA A 100 -19.38 -3.04 5.73
C ALA A 100 -20.38 -1.90 5.61
N LYS A 101 -20.30 -0.93 6.52
CA LYS A 101 -21.16 0.25 6.52
C LYS A 101 -20.39 1.46 6.04
N VAL A 102 -20.93 2.20 5.10
CA VAL A 102 -20.35 3.48 4.66
C VAL A 102 -20.47 4.49 5.79
N THR A 103 -19.34 4.95 6.31
CA THR A 103 -19.30 5.93 7.40
C THR A 103 -19.22 7.35 6.85
N GLU A 104 -18.38 7.54 5.83
CA GLU A 104 -18.09 8.88 5.31
C GLU A 104 -17.79 8.83 3.80
N LYS A 105 -18.14 9.91 3.12
CA LYS A 105 -17.82 10.14 1.71
C LYS A 105 -16.77 11.22 1.61
N ILE A 106 -15.65 10.91 0.93
CA ILE A 106 -14.50 11.80 0.84
C ILE A 106 -14.29 12.17 -0.62
N THR A 107 -14.19 13.47 -0.87
CA THR A 107 -13.79 14.01 -2.17
C THR A 107 -12.48 14.76 -2.00
N SER A 108 -11.47 14.35 -2.75
CA SER A 108 -10.16 15.01 -2.73
C SER A 108 -9.92 15.72 -4.05
N GLU A 109 -9.60 17.01 -3.95
CA GLU A 109 -9.30 17.85 -5.10
C GLU A 109 -7.81 17.75 -5.45
N HIS A 110 -7.54 17.46 -6.69
CA HIS A 110 -6.19 17.40 -7.24
C HIS A 110 -6.06 18.31 -8.45
N TYR A 111 -4.82 18.66 -8.75
CA TYR A 111 -4.51 19.47 -9.93
C TYR A 111 -3.47 18.74 -10.77
N ARG A 112 -3.73 18.61 -12.06
CA ARG A 112 -2.72 18.13 -12.99
C ARG A 112 -1.60 19.14 -13.07
N THR A 113 -0.36 18.68 -13.09
CA THR A 113 0.80 19.55 -13.29
C THR A 113 1.07 19.61 -14.79
N ARG A 114 1.03 20.80 -15.38
CA ARG A 114 1.38 21.03 -16.78
C ARG A 114 2.75 21.67 -16.86
N ARG A 115 3.67 21.03 -17.59
CA ARG A 115 4.98 21.60 -17.86
C ARG A 115 4.87 22.62 -19.00
N VAL A 116 5.25 23.86 -18.73
CA VAL A 116 5.18 24.96 -19.71
C VAL A 116 6.56 25.26 -20.31
N SER A 117 7.64 24.97 -19.57
CA SER A 117 9.03 25.15 -20.02
C SER A 117 9.92 24.13 -19.35
N ARG A 118 11.20 24.07 -19.79
CA ARG A 118 12.21 23.10 -19.27
C ARG A 118 12.29 23.12 -17.73
N ASN A 119 12.12 24.28 -17.10
CA ASN A 119 12.24 24.47 -15.64
C ASN A 119 10.98 25.07 -14.99
N ARG A 120 9.84 25.18 -15.71
CA ARG A 120 8.62 25.77 -15.18
C ARG A 120 7.43 24.85 -15.35
N THR A 121 6.84 24.47 -14.24
CA THR A 121 5.57 23.77 -14.17
C THR A 121 4.49 24.72 -13.65
N VAL A 122 3.29 24.65 -14.20
CA VAL A 122 2.13 25.40 -13.74
C VAL A 122 1.04 24.43 -13.31
N ARG A 123 0.17 24.92 -12.45
CA ARG A 123 -1.02 24.22 -12.02
C ARG A 123 -1.96 24.08 -13.23
N GLY A 124 -2.28 22.88 -13.61
CA GLY A 124 -3.18 22.58 -14.73
C GLY A 124 -4.61 22.37 -14.28
N GLU A 125 -5.36 21.57 -15.03
CA GLU A 125 -6.76 21.28 -14.77
C GLU A 125 -6.98 20.60 -13.42
N LYS A 126 -8.06 21.02 -12.75
CA LYS A 126 -8.55 20.41 -11.51
C LYS A 126 -9.27 19.10 -11.84
N TYR A 127 -9.00 18.07 -11.06
CA TYR A 127 -9.76 16.82 -11.08
C TYR A 127 -10.04 16.35 -9.67
N ASN A 128 -11.13 15.61 -9.50
CA ASN A 128 -11.53 15.10 -8.21
C ASN A 128 -11.32 13.58 -8.16
N THR A 129 -10.85 13.09 -7.04
CA THR A 129 -10.85 11.67 -6.69
C THR A 129 -11.90 11.42 -5.62
N TYR A 130 -12.59 10.28 -5.74
CA TYR A 130 -13.71 9.93 -4.88
C TYR A 130 -13.34 8.69 -4.09
N SER A 131 -13.56 8.76 -2.78
CA SER A 131 -13.33 7.64 -1.85
C SER A 131 -14.48 7.57 -0.86
N VAL A 132 -14.71 6.39 -0.34
CA VAL A 132 -15.64 6.17 0.77
C VAL A 132 -14.90 5.50 1.92
N ASN A 133 -15.17 5.94 3.13
CA ASN A 133 -14.70 5.27 4.33
C ASN A 133 -15.76 4.25 4.75
N VAL A 134 -15.37 2.99 4.85
CA VAL A 134 -16.26 1.91 5.26
C VAL A 134 -15.79 1.34 6.59
N THR A 135 -16.73 1.10 7.49
CA THR A 135 -16.47 0.45 8.78
C THR A 135 -17.01 -0.97 8.73
N MET A 136 -16.17 -1.91 9.08
CA MET A 136 -16.48 -3.33 9.14
C MET A 136 -17.14 -3.70 10.47
N PRO A 137 -17.79 -4.87 10.57
CA PRO A 137 -18.44 -5.32 11.81
C PRO A 137 -17.49 -5.45 13.01
N ASP A 138 -16.20 -5.67 12.75
CA ASP A 138 -15.13 -5.77 13.73
C ASP A 138 -14.58 -4.41 14.19
N GLY A 139 -15.16 -3.30 13.72
CA GLY A 139 -14.77 -1.93 14.05
C GLY A 139 -13.62 -1.36 13.22
N ARG A 140 -12.98 -2.16 12.37
CA ARG A 140 -11.92 -1.67 11.47
C ARG A 140 -12.50 -0.78 10.39
N SER A 141 -11.82 0.32 10.09
CA SER A 141 -12.20 1.25 9.03
C SER A 141 -11.23 1.15 7.86
N LYS A 142 -11.77 1.25 6.65
CA LYS A 142 -10.97 1.23 5.42
C LYS A 142 -11.48 2.27 4.44
N MET A 143 -10.54 3.05 3.88
CA MET A 143 -10.84 3.96 2.78
C MET A 143 -10.76 3.20 1.46
N LEU A 144 -11.82 3.24 0.68
CA LEU A 144 -11.93 2.57 -0.62
C LEU A 144 -12.11 3.62 -1.72
N PRO A 145 -11.25 3.63 -2.74
CA PRO A 145 -11.47 4.45 -3.92
C PRO A 145 -12.68 3.92 -4.70
N VAL A 146 -13.52 4.83 -5.16
CA VAL A 146 -14.73 4.52 -5.90
C VAL A 146 -14.84 5.37 -7.16
N SER A 147 -15.57 4.88 -8.16
CA SER A 147 -15.89 5.68 -9.35
C SER A 147 -16.90 6.77 -9.01
N ILE A 148 -16.97 7.82 -9.83
CA ILE A 148 -17.96 8.90 -9.67
C ILE A 148 -19.41 8.37 -9.68
N GLY A 149 -19.69 7.36 -10.50
CA GLY A 149 -21.03 6.74 -10.57
C GLY A 149 -21.38 5.93 -9.33
N GLN A 150 -20.40 5.29 -8.66
CA GLN A 150 -20.58 4.63 -7.37
C GLN A 150 -20.73 5.67 -6.26
N TYR A 151 -19.87 6.68 -6.27
CA TYR A 151 -19.88 7.75 -5.28
C TYR A 151 -21.23 8.49 -5.22
N SER A 152 -21.85 8.80 -6.37
CA SER A 152 -23.15 9.48 -6.42
C SER A 152 -24.30 8.65 -5.86
N ARG A 153 -24.22 7.32 -5.97
CA ARG A 153 -25.25 6.38 -5.50
C ARG A 153 -25.10 5.98 -4.04
N LEU A 154 -23.90 6.10 -3.47
CA LEU A 154 -23.62 5.73 -2.09
C LEU A 154 -23.96 6.90 -1.15
N HIS A 155 -24.54 6.57 0.01
CA HIS A 155 -24.83 7.52 1.08
C HIS A 155 -24.18 7.03 2.38
N ALA A 156 -23.90 7.97 3.28
CA ALA A 156 -23.48 7.60 4.63
C ALA A 156 -24.57 6.77 5.31
N GLY A 157 -24.17 5.65 5.91
CA GLY A 157 -25.09 4.68 6.52
C GLY A 157 -25.48 3.50 5.61
N ASP A 158 -25.17 3.54 4.32
CA ASP A 158 -25.45 2.43 3.41
C ASP A 158 -24.57 1.21 3.75
N ASN A 159 -25.16 0.02 3.56
CA ASN A 159 -24.41 -1.22 3.67
C ASN A 159 -23.83 -1.60 2.30
N VAL A 160 -22.56 -1.90 2.29
CA VAL A 160 -21.83 -2.40 1.10
C VAL A 160 -21.31 -3.78 1.37
N THR A 161 -21.33 -4.65 0.37
CA THR A 161 -20.77 -5.98 0.48
C THR A 161 -19.44 -6.02 -0.25
N LEU A 162 -18.39 -6.38 0.46
CA LEU A 162 -17.03 -6.57 -0.07
C LEU A 162 -16.78 -8.06 -0.22
N THR A 163 -16.29 -8.48 -1.38
CA THR A 163 -15.82 -9.85 -1.59
C THR A 163 -14.36 -9.90 -1.16
N THR A 164 -14.09 -10.66 -0.10
CA THR A 164 -12.74 -10.84 0.46
C THR A 164 -12.32 -12.30 0.35
N CYS A 165 -11.04 -12.54 0.14
CA CYS A 165 -10.42 -13.86 0.21
C CYS A 165 -9.40 -13.87 1.33
N ASP A 166 -9.23 -15.01 1.99
CA ASP A 166 -8.16 -15.15 3.00
C ASP A 166 -6.82 -15.20 2.28
N GLY A 167 -5.94 -14.25 2.57
CA GLY A 167 -4.56 -14.25 2.06
C GLY A 167 -3.72 -15.36 2.68
N LEU A 168 -2.54 -15.62 2.13
CA LEU A 168 -1.66 -16.70 2.58
C LEU A 168 -1.33 -16.62 4.08
N PHE A 169 -1.22 -15.42 4.63
CA PHE A 169 -0.96 -15.19 6.05
C PHE A 169 -2.24 -15.07 6.89
N GLY A 170 -3.40 -15.50 6.37
CA GLY A 170 -4.70 -15.36 7.03
C GLY A 170 -5.20 -13.91 7.09
N VAL A 171 -4.55 -13.01 6.38
CA VAL A 171 -4.95 -11.59 6.31
C VAL A 171 -5.91 -11.40 5.14
N PRO A 172 -7.16 -10.94 5.37
CA PRO A 172 -8.14 -10.79 4.33
C PRO A 172 -7.73 -9.78 3.26
N VAL A 173 -7.94 -10.16 2.00
CA VAL A 173 -7.65 -9.34 0.82
C VAL A 173 -8.94 -9.06 0.07
N ILE A 174 -9.15 -7.83 -0.36
CA ILE A 174 -10.29 -7.43 -1.17
C ILE A 174 -9.98 -7.74 -2.64
N LYS A 175 -10.63 -8.75 -3.19
CA LYS A 175 -10.49 -9.13 -4.62
C LYS A 175 -11.50 -8.41 -5.49
N GLU A 176 -12.71 -8.21 -4.99
CA GLU A 176 -13.77 -7.54 -5.73
C GLU A 176 -14.48 -6.51 -4.85
N LYS A 177 -14.59 -5.30 -5.36
CA LYS A 177 -15.34 -4.20 -4.74
C LYS A 177 -16.75 -4.20 -5.31
N SER A 178 -17.56 -5.15 -4.89
CA SER A 178 -18.95 -5.21 -5.30
C SER A 178 -19.79 -4.33 -4.37
N PHE A 179 -19.98 -3.07 -4.77
CA PHE A 179 -20.90 -2.16 -4.10
C PHE A 179 -22.34 -2.55 -4.47
N LYS A 180 -22.82 -3.70 -3.98
CA LYS A 180 -24.23 -4.07 -4.09
C LYS A 180 -25.02 -3.19 -3.14
N LEU A 181 -25.57 -2.12 -3.66
CA LEU A 181 -26.55 -1.33 -2.95
C LEU A 181 -27.73 -2.23 -2.58
N LYS A 182 -27.96 -2.40 -1.29
CA LYS A 182 -29.18 -3.05 -0.84
C LYS A 182 -30.32 -2.10 -1.22
N HIS A 183 -31.10 -2.48 -2.25
CA HIS A 183 -32.27 -1.69 -2.65
C HIS A 183 -33.12 -1.46 -1.41
N ARG A 184 -33.23 -0.20 -0.98
CA ARG A 184 -34.29 0.23 -0.05
C ARG A 184 -35.62 0.03 -0.82
N ARG A 185 -36.36 -1.00 -0.44
CA ARG A 185 -37.79 -1.07 -0.71
C ARG A 185 -38.52 -0.13 0.23
#